data_1bfa94ed40b1db71fd42274154e8fe0b
#
_entry.id   1bfa94ed40b1db71fd42274154e8fe0b
#
_cell.length_a   1.000
_cell.length_b   1.000
_cell.length_c   1.000
_cell.angle_alpha   90.00
_cell.angle_beta   90.00
_cell.angle_gamma   90.00
#
_symmetry.space_group_name_H-M   'P 1'
#
loop_
_entity.id
_entity.type
_entity.pdbx_description
1 polymer ?
#
loop_
_entity_poly.entity_id
_entity_poly.type
_entity_poly.pdbx_seq_one_letter_code
_entity_poly.pdbx_strand_id
1 'polypeptide(L)'
;MLPDDVVRFITRRFSASEKAEALVLLEKATIHDGSAPGPRLLRCAAVASGGSIERLRMEIETLKHDYRDVIVEGEYIPKDGELVRVRDLNGPITDEV
;
A
#
# COMPACT_ATOMS: atom_id res chain seq x y z
N MET A 1 -4.07 2.07 -13.87
CA MET A 1 -3.30 3.32 -13.73
C MET A 1 -3.21 3.71 -12.26
N LEU A 2 -2.03 4.07 -11.78
CA LEU A 2 -1.83 4.38 -10.38
C LEU A 2 -2.14 5.84 -10.08
N PRO A 3 -2.71 6.15 -8.88
CA PRO A 3 -2.85 7.54 -8.46
C PRO A 3 -1.48 8.25 -8.37
N ASP A 4 -1.46 9.54 -8.68
CA ASP A 4 -0.21 10.32 -8.67
C ASP A 4 0.48 10.33 -7.31
N ASP A 5 -0.28 10.37 -6.22
CA ASP A 5 0.28 10.36 -4.88
C ASP A 5 0.97 9.03 -4.55
N VAL A 6 0.46 7.92 -5.07
CA VAL A 6 1.08 6.60 -4.92
C VAL A 6 2.42 6.58 -5.67
N VAL A 7 2.44 7.08 -6.90
CA VAL A 7 3.68 7.14 -7.68
C VAL A 7 4.72 8.00 -6.96
N ARG A 8 4.32 9.14 -6.42
CA ARG A 8 5.25 10.01 -5.66
C ARG A 8 5.78 9.31 -4.41
N PHE A 9 4.92 8.62 -3.67
CA PHE A 9 5.33 7.87 -2.48
C PHE A 9 6.37 6.81 -2.83
N ILE A 10 6.11 6.01 -3.87
CA ILE A 10 7.03 4.96 -4.31
C ILE A 10 8.37 5.58 -4.75
N THR A 11 8.31 6.69 -5.49
CA THR A 11 9.52 7.37 -5.98
C THR A 11 10.39 7.85 -4.82
N ARG A 12 9.79 8.31 -3.73
CA ARG A 12 10.54 8.81 -2.57
C ARG A 12 11.03 7.71 -1.63
N ARG A 13 10.29 6.62 -1.52
CA ARG A 13 10.55 5.61 -0.49
C ARG A 13 11.33 4.40 -0.96
N PHE A 14 11.27 4.08 -2.25
CA PHE A 14 11.97 2.92 -2.78
C PHE A 14 13.28 3.34 -3.42
N SER A 15 14.27 2.43 -3.38
CA SER A 15 15.54 2.67 -4.06
C SER A 15 15.34 2.77 -5.57
N ALA A 16 16.30 3.41 -6.26
CA ALA A 16 16.23 3.56 -7.72
C ALA A 16 16.14 2.21 -8.43
N SER A 17 16.77 1.16 -7.87
CA SER A 17 16.75 -0.17 -8.47
C SER A 17 15.43 -0.91 -8.26
N GLU A 18 14.65 -0.56 -7.22
CA GLU A 18 13.41 -1.26 -6.88
C GLU A 18 12.15 -0.50 -7.26
N LYS A 19 12.27 0.79 -7.53
CA LYS A 19 11.15 1.66 -7.82
C LYS A 19 10.31 1.15 -9.00
N ALA A 20 10.96 0.76 -10.09
CA ALA A 20 10.26 0.27 -11.27
C ALA A 20 9.47 -1.00 -10.97
N GLU A 21 10.07 -1.93 -10.22
CA GLU A 21 9.38 -3.15 -9.82
C GLU A 21 8.19 -2.86 -8.92
N ALA A 22 8.34 -1.94 -7.97
CA ALA A 22 7.26 -1.55 -7.07
C ALA A 22 6.06 -1.00 -7.84
N LEU A 23 6.30 -0.13 -8.81
CA LEU A 23 5.24 0.43 -9.64
C LEU A 23 4.53 -0.65 -10.45
N VAL A 24 5.28 -1.60 -11.02
CA VAL A 24 4.70 -2.72 -11.78
C VAL A 24 3.85 -3.61 -10.89
N LEU A 25 4.33 -3.92 -9.68
CA LEU A 25 3.58 -4.75 -8.73
C LEU A 25 2.22 -4.12 -8.40
N LEU A 26 2.21 -2.82 -8.13
CA LEU A 26 0.97 -2.11 -7.82
C LEU A 26 0.06 -2.02 -9.04
N GLU A 27 0.62 -1.76 -10.23
CA GLU A 27 -0.16 -1.65 -11.45
C GLU A 27 -0.88 -2.96 -11.81
N LYS A 28 -0.24 -4.10 -11.52
CA LYS A 28 -0.78 -5.43 -11.82
C LYS A 28 -1.56 -6.05 -10.66
N ALA A 29 -1.65 -5.38 -9.52
CA ALA A 29 -2.30 -5.93 -8.34
C ALA A 29 -3.78 -6.23 -8.60
N THR A 30 -4.28 -7.27 -7.95
CA THR A 30 -5.69 -7.64 -7.98
C THR A 30 -6.18 -7.97 -6.59
N ILE A 31 -7.50 -7.88 -6.38
CA ILE A 31 -8.14 -8.37 -5.16
C ILE A 31 -8.70 -9.77 -5.41
N HIS A 32 -9.41 -10.32 -4.43
CA HIS A 32 -9.83 -11.73 -4.40
C HIS A 32 -10.66 -12.18 -5.62
N ASP A 33 -11.36 -11.26 -6.27
CA ASP A 33 -12.20 -11.59 -7.45
C ASP A 33 -11.49 -11.31 -8.78
N GLY A 34 -10.20 -10.96 -8.72
CA GLY A 34 -9.41 -10.68 -9.92
C GLY A 34 -9.52 -9.25 -10.43
N SER A 35 -10.36 -8.42 -9.82
CA SER A 35 -10.47 -7.02 -10.24
C SER A 35 -9.32 -6.17 -9.70
N ALA A 36 -9.11 -5.00 -10.29
CA ALA A 36 -8.08 -4.06 -9.83
C ALA A 36 -8.48 -3.44 -8.49
N PRO A 37 -7.52 -3.27 -7.55
CA PRO A 37 -7.82 -2.58 -6.30
C PRO A 37 -8.10 -1.11 -6.55
N GLY A 38 -9.00 -0.53 -5.74
CA GLY A 38 -9.26 0.90 -5.82
C GLY A 38 -8.11 1.72 -5.21
N PRO A 39 -8.20 3.06 -5.33
CA PRO A 39 -7.11 3.93 -4.85
C PRO A 39 -6.75 3.75 -3.38
N ARG A 40 -7.74 3.56 -2.52
CA ARG A 40 -7.49 3.36 -1.08
C ARG A 40 -6.62 2.13 -0.83
N LEU A 41 -6.92 1.02 -1.49
CA LEU A 41 -6.16 -0.23 -1.31
C LEU A 41 -4.74 -0.09 -1.83
N LEU A 42 -4.56 0.59 -2.96
CA LEU A 42 -3.22 0.86 -3.50
C LEU A 42 -2.41 1.72 -2.54
N ARG A 43 -3.02 2.74 -1.95
CA ARG A 43 -2.37 3.60 -0.96
C ARG A 43 -1.99 2.80 0.28
N CYS A 44 -2.89 1.97 0.77
CA CYS A 44 -2.62 1.15 1.95
C CYS A 44 -1.46 0.19 1.72
N ALA A 45 -1.43 -0.49 0.58
CA ALA A 45 -0.33 -1.39 0.25
C ALA A 45 1.01 -0.65 0.17
N ALA A 46 1.02 0.50 -0.49
CA ALA A 46 2.24 1.30 -0.62
C ALA A 46 2.76 1.76 0.75
N VAL A 47 1.89 2.32 1.58
CA VAL A 47 2.26 2.82 2.91
C VAL A 47 2.70 1.67 3.82
N ALA A 48 1.97 0.55 3.82
CA ALA A 48 2.29 -0.60 4.67
C ALA A 48 3.64 -1.22 4.30
N SER A 49 4.05 -1.12 3.04
CA SER A 49 5.36 -1.66 2.61
C SER A 49 6.54 -0.93 3.24
N GLY A 50 6.36 0.34 3.61
CA GLY A 50 7.43 1.14 4.23
C GLY A 50 8.68 1.31 3.38
N GLY A 51 8.58 1.17 2.06
CA GLY A 51 9.72 1.27 1.16
C GLY A 51 10.47 -0.04 0.94
N SER A 52 9.96 -1.16 1.45
CA SER A 52 10.55 -2.48 1.27
C SER A 52 9.85 -3.23 0.15
N ILE A 53 10.61 -3.66 -0.85
CA ILE A 53 10.03 -4.42 -1.97
C ILE A 53 9.48 -5.78 -1.50
N GLU A 54 10.15 -6.40 -0.54
CA GLU A 54 9.69 -7.68 0.02
C GLU A 54 8.35 -7.53 0.73
N ARG A 55 8.21 -6.48 1.53
CA ARG A 55 6.95 -6.19 2.21
C ARG A 55 5.85 -5.83 1.22
N LEU A 56 6.19 -5.09 0.16
CA LEU A 56 5.22 -4.76 -0.87
C LEU A 56 4.70 -6.03 -1.55
N ARG A 57 5.58 -6.99 -1.85
CA ARG A 57 5.14 -8.27 -2.41
C ARG A 57 4.17 -8.99 -1.48
N MET A 58 4.43 -8.96 -0.17
CA MET A 58 3.52 -9.54 0.82
C MET A 58 2.17 -8.83 0.83
N GLU A 59 2.16 -7.49 0.77
CA GLU A 59 0.92 -6.73 0.73
C GLU A 59 0.11 -7.01 -0.54
N ILE A 60 0.79 -7.14 -1.69
CA ILE A 60 0.13 -7.52 -2.94
C ILE A 60 -0.52 -8.89 -2.83
N GLU A 61 0.16 -9.84 -2.20
CA GLU A 61 -0.41 -11.18 -1.96
C GLU A 61 -1.61 -11.12 -1.02
N THR A 62 -1.51 -10.31 0.03
CA THR A 62 -2.60 -10.13 0.99
C THR A 62 -3.84 -9.52 0.33
N LEU A 63 -3.66 -8.61 -0.63
CA LEU A 63 -4.78 -8.05 -1.41
C LEU A 63 -5.61 -9.14 -2.08
N LYS A 64 -4.97 -10.19 -2.57
CA LYS A 64 -5.66 -11.30 -3.24
C LYS A 64 -6.45 -12.16 -2.27
N HIS A 65 -6.01 -12.26 -1.02
CA HIS A 65 -6.63 -13.15 -0.03
C HIS A 65 -7.60 -12.41 0.89
N ASP A 66 -7.20 -11.27 1.43
CA ASP A 66 -8.06 -10.45 2.28
C ASP A 66 -7.61 -9.00 2.26
N TYR A 67 -8.25 -8.20 1.40
CA TYR A 67 -7.89 -6.78 1.26
C TYR A 67 -8.09 -5.98 2.55
N ARG A 68 -8.93 -6.45 3.47
CA ARG A 68 -9.18 -5.76 4.75
C ARG A 68 -7.92 -5.73 5.61
N ASP A 69 -7.10 -6.78 5.56
CA ASP A 69 -5.84 -6.81 6.29
C ASP A 69 -4.88 -5.74 5.78
N VAL A 70 -4.89 -5.46 4.48
CA VAL A 70 -4.06 -4.41 3.90
C VAL A 70 -4.49 -3.04 4.42
N ILE A 71 -5.80 -2.80 4.58
CA ILE A 71 -6.29 -1.55 5.16
C ILE A 71 -5.80 -1.41 6.61
N VAL A 72 -5.88 -2.47 7.39
CA VAL A 72 -5.40 -2.44 8.77
C VAL A 72 -3.91 -2.10 8.80
N GLU A 73 -3.10 -2.76 7.99
CA GLU A 73 -1.66 -2.52 7.98
C GLU A 73 -1.29 -1.12 7.47
N GLY A 74 -2.08 -0.56 6.56
CA GLY A 74 -1.83 0.77 6.01
C GLY A 74 -2.31 1.91 6.89
N GLU A 75 -3.42 1.74 7.61
CA GLU A 75 -4.08 2.82 8.35
C GLU A 75 -4.01 2.71 9.87
N TYR A 76 -3.71 1.54 10.42
CA TYR A 76 -3.76 1.30 11.87
C TYR A 76 -2.39 0.88 12.39
N ILE A 77 -2.15 1.17 13.68
CA ILE A 77 -0.99 0.63 14.39
C ILE A 77 -1.45 0.03 15.71
N PRO A 78 -0.75 -1.00 16.23
CA PRO A 78 -1.03 -1.49 17.58
C PRO A 78 -0.52 -0.49 18.61
N LYS A 79 -1.37 -0.18 19.59
CA LYS A 79 -1.03 0.72 20.69
C LYS A 79 -1.78 0.26 21.94
N ASP A 80 -1.05 -0.06 23.00
CA ASP A 80 -1.60 -0.48 24.29
C ASP A 80 -2.61 -1.64 24.16
N GLY A 81 -2.30 -2.60 23.28
CA GLY A 81 -3.14 -3.78 23.06
C GLY A 81 -4.32 -3.55 22.14
N GLU A 82 -4.47 -2.36 21.57
CA GLU A 82 -5.57 -2.02 20.66
C GLU A 82 -5.02 -1.57 19.31
N LEU A 83 -5.85 -1.70 18.26
CA LEU A 83 -5.53 -1.14 16.95
C LEU A 83 -6.08 0.28 16.89
N VAL A 84 -5.19 1.24 16.63
CA VAL A 84 -5.55 2.66 16.56
C VAL A 84 -5.35 3.15 15.13
N ARG A 85 -6.38 3.78 14.56
CA ARG A 85 -6.29 4.36 13.24
C ARG A 85 -5.44 5.63 13.28
N VAL A 86 -4.32 5.64 12.56
CA VAL A 86 -3.38 6.76 12.57
C VAL A 86 -3.40 7.58 11.28
N ARG A 87 -4.06 7.09 10.23
CA ARG A 87 -4.20 7.83 8.98
C ARG A 87 -5.44 7.38 8.21
N ASP A 88 -5.90 8.23 7.29
CA ASP A 88 -7.03 7.95 6.42
C ASP A 88 -6.53 7.96 4.97
N LEU A 89 -6.50 6.79 4.35
CA LEU A 89 -6.02 6.65 2.97
C LEU A 89 -7.16 6.64 1.94
N ASN A 90 -8.36 7.05 2.34
CA ASN A 90 -9.41 7.41 1.37
C ASN A 90 -9.01 8.64 0.56
N GLY A 91 -8.18 9.51 1.12
CA GLY A 91 -7.60 10.65 0.43
C GLY A 91 -6.12 10.42 0.10
N PRO A 92 -5.47 11.41 -0.53
CA PRO A 92 -4.07 11.27 -0.94
C PRO A 92 -3.13 11.01 0.22
N ILE A 93 -2.02 10.33 -0.07
CA ILE A 93 -0.94 10.13 0.90
C ILE A 93 -0.30 11.49 1.18
N THR A 94 -0.16 11.83 2.47
CA THR A 94 0.46 13.09 2.87
C THR A 94 1.96 12.91 3.09
N ASP A 95 2.68 14.04 3.18
CA ASP A 95 4.13 14.03 3.40
C ASP A 95 4.51 13.52 4.79
N GLU A 96 3.55 13.38 5.67
CA GLU A 96 3.78 12.91 7.04
C GLU A 96 3.91 11.39 7.16
N VAL A 97 3.62 10.68 6.09
CA VAL A 97 3.63 9.23 6.09
C VAL A 97 5.02 8.67 5.82
#